data_5dd6f53a5550c66fce6905d2e5cc8e11
#
_entry.id   5dd6f53a5550c66fce6905d2e5cc8e11
#
_cell.length_a   1.000
_cell.length_b   1.000
_cell.length_c   1.000
_cell.angle_alpha   90.00
_cell.angle_beta   90.00
_cell.angle_gamma   90.00
#
_symmetry.space_group_name_H-M   'P 1'
#
loop_
_entity.id
_entity.type
_entity.pdbx_description
1 polymer ?
#
loop_
_entity_poly.entity_id
_entity_poly.type
_entity_poly.pdbx_seq_one_letter_code
_entity_poly.pdbx_strand_id
1 'polypeptide(L)'
;MNKKKYLCVAILILFISGCGNKLQGTKTKNDLLFSQKNLVAWCTIPYDSKKRNSEERAVMLKDLGFSSFAYDWRAQDLPNMETELATLKKHGIRLKSVWFWMDGGDNQILDEANETILKTLEKTNTKTELWVSFPARYFEGIPDEEKIQKAVKTLKYIHQRASKLGCTVALYNHKDWFGEPANEVKIIKASGLKNVGIVYNFHHGHKQMDDFDNILKVTKPYLTTVNLNGMKGEEFEIRTIGEGDRESELLKKLKASGFNGSIGIIGHTENEDVKVVLQRNLTGFKRLSITRYDMTDIKPNKSLPGLPGQVR
;
A
#
# COMPACT_ATOMS: atom_id res chain seq x y z
N MET A 1 -83.17 31.84 29.41
CA MET A 1 -81.74 31.56 29.73
C MET A 1 -81.16 30.78 28.59
N ASN A 2 -80.56 31.50 27.62
CA ASN A 2 -79.97 30.88 26.42
C ASN A 2 -78.45 30.92 26.53
N LYS A 3 -77.82 29.76 26.61
CA LYS A 3 -76.36 29.60 26.55
C LYS A 3 -75.97 29.49 25.10
N LYS A 4 -75.29 30.50 24.56
CA LYS A 4 -74.62 30.45 23.24
C LYS A 4 -73.33 29.67 23.38
N LYS A 5 -73.19 28.59 22.59
CA LYS A 5 -71.94 27.82 22.41
C LYS A 5 -71.14 28.53 21.33
N TYR A 6 -69.94 28.98 21.66
CA TYR A 6 -68.92 29.40 20.67
C TYR A 6 -68.08 28.18 20.19
N LEU A 7 -68.14 27.95 18.90
CA LEU A 7 -67.33 26.91 18.23
C LEU A 7 -65.98 27.54 17.78
N CYS A 8 -64.89 27.25 18.49
CA CYS A 8 -63.57 27.64 18.04
C CYS A 8 -63.11 26.68 16.98
N VAL A 9 -63.00 27.16 15.75
CA VAL A 9 -62.30 26.39 14.65
C VAL A 9 -60.82 26.69 14.76
N ALA A 10 -60.03 25.65 15.19
CA ALA A 10 -58.55 25.72 15.15
C ALA A 10 -58.10 25.33 13.77
N ILE A 11 -57.56 26.28 13.03
CA ILE A 11 -56.89 26.02 11.74
C ILE A 11 -55.49 25.48 12.04
N LEU A 12 -55.27 24.18 11.78
CA LEU A 12 -53.97 23.51 11.89
C LEU A 12 -53.20 23.78 10.60
N ILE A 13 -52.24 24.73 10.64
CA ILE A 13 -51.30 24.95 9.53
C ILE A 13 -50.19 23.91 9.63
N LEU A 14 -50.24 22.91 8.76
CA LEU A 14 -49.14 21.94 8.58
C LEU A 14 -47.99 22.60 7.82
N PHE A 15 -46.94 22.99 8.54
CA PHE A 15 -45.65 23.33 7.94
C PHE A 15 -44.97 22.00 7.48
N ILE A 16 -45.04 21.71 6.20
CA ILE A 16 -44.21 20.65 5.59
C ILE A 16 -42.82 21.24 5.42
N SER A 17 -41.98 21.10 6.46
CA SER A 17 -40.54 21.32 6.33
C SER A 17 -39.95 20.17 5.51
N GLY A 18 -39.75 20.40 4.23
CA GLY A 18 -39.00 19.50 3.35
C GLY A 18 -37.53 19.46 3.77
N CYS A 19 -37.17 18.61 4.74
CA CYS A 19 -35.78 18.23 4.94
C CYS A 19 -35.34 17.43 3.74
N GLY A 20 -34.64 18.09 2.80
CA GLY A 20 -33.88 17.44 1.77
C GLY A 20 -32.73 16.68 2.44
N ASN A 21 -32.97 15.44 2.85
CA ASN A 21 -31.90 14.49 3.18
C ASN A 21 -31.05 14.27 1.90
N LYS A 22 -29.94 15.02 1.80
CA LYS A 22 -28.84 14.57 0.94
C LYS A 22 -28.45 13.19 1.43
N LEU A 23 -28.86 12.16 0.71
CA LEU A 23 -28.35 10.80 0.85
C LEU A 23 -26.82 10.89 0.66
N GLN A 24 -26.08 11.06 1.76
CA GLN A 24 -24.67 10.73 1.80
C GLN A 24 -24.59 9.22 1.60
N GLY A 25 -24.45 8.80 0.36
CA GLY A 25 -24.19 7.41 0.04
C GLY A 25 -22.99 6.95 0.86
N THR A 26 -23.18 5.93 1.69
CA THR A 26 -22.10 5.26 2.41
C THR A 26 -21.12 4.74 1.36
N LYS A 27 -19.91 5.35 1.29
CA LYS A 27 -18.85 4.88 0.39
C LYS A 27 -18.61 3.40 0.65
N THR A 28 -18.71 2.60 -0.37
CA THR A 28 -18.42 1.17 -0.25
C THR A 28 -16.92 0.95 0.03
N LYS A 29 -16.52 -0.20 0.55
CA LYS A 29 -15.10 -0.52 0.74
C LYS A 29 -14.30 -0.41 -0.57
N ASN A 30 -14.94 -0.68 -1.70
CA ASN A 30 -14.36 -0.54 -3.04
C ASN A 30 -14.09 0.92 -3.44
N ASP A 31 -14.89 1.88 -2.93
CA ASP A 31 -14.68 3.30 -3.20
C ASP A 31 -13.53 3.88 -2.38
N LEU A 32 -13.11 3.17 -1.33
CA LEU A 32 -12.00 3.57 -0.46
C LEU A 32 -10.64 3.03 -0.92
N LEU A 33 -10.60 2.04 -1.83
CA LEU A 33 -9.36 1.41 -2.27
C LEU A 33 -8.32 2.42 -2.73
N PHE A 34 -8.72 3.37 -3.57
CA PHE A 34 -7.84 4.39 -4.12
C PHE A 34 -7.86 5.72 -3.36
N SER A 35 -8.44 5.74 -2.15
CA SER A 35 -8.44 6.95 -1.32
C SER A 35 -7.05 7.26 -0.77
N GLN A 36 -6.75 8.54 -0.58
CA GLN A 36 -5.48 9.01 0.01
C GLN A 36 -5.15 8.32 1.34
N LYS A 37 -6.17 8.01 2.16
CA LYS A 37 -6.00 7.35 3.47
C LYS A 37 -5.52 5.89 3.36
N ASN A 38 -5.69 5.26 2.20
CA ASN A 38 -5.27 3.89 1.94
C ASN A 38 -3.87 3.80 1.30
N LEU A 39 -3.24 4.96 1.03
CA LEU A 39 -1.92 5.00 0.43
C LEU A 39 -0.82 4.84 1.47
N VAL A 40 0.24 4.14 1.08
CA VAL A 40 1.44 3.88 1.88
C VAL A 40 2.65 4.39 1.10
N ALA A 41 3.48 5.25 1.69
CA ALA A 41 4.76 5.61 1.10
C ALA A 41 5.75 4.45 1.26
N TRP A 42 6.38 4.04 0.16
CA TRP A 42 7.30 2.89 0.08
C TRP A 42 8.58 3.25 -0.69
N CYS A 43 9.69 2.60 -0.39
CA CYS A 43 11.00 2.84 -1.01
C CYS A 43 11.41 4.32 -0.90
N THR A 44 11.50 4.85 0.32
CA THR A 44 11.80 6.26 0.52
C THR A 44 13.19 6.51 1.08
N ILE A 45 13.59 5.80 2.15
CA ILE A 45 14.81 6.08 2.90
C ILE A 45 16.07 5.97 2.04
N PRO A 46 16.32 4.82 1.38
CA PRO A 46 17.57 4.64 0.64
C PRO A 46 17.67 5.44 -0.66
N TYR A 47 16.55 5.98 -1.13
CA TYR A 47 16.45 6.69 -2.41
C TYR A 47 16.33 8.22 -2.26
N ASP A 48 16.31 8.74 -1.03
CA ASP A 48 16.20 10.17 -0.80
C ASP A 48 17.54 10.88 -0.98
N SER A 49 17.74 11.58 -2.11
CA SER A 49 18.94 12.36 -2.35
C SER A 49 19.16 13.47 -1.32
N LYS A 50 18.12 13.88 -0.61
CA LYS A 50 18.20 14.87 0.49
C LYS A 50 18.62 14.25 1.81
N LYS A 51 18.66 12.90 1.91
CA LYS A 51 19.05 12.18 3.13
C LYS A 51 18.31 12.68 4.39
N ARG A 52 17.00 12.93 4.25
CA ARG A 52 16.16 13.45 5.33
C ARG A 52 16.27 12.58 6.58
N ASN A 53 16.44 13.23 7.73
CA ASN A 53 16.29 12.59 9.02
C ASN A 53 14.81 12.22 9.29
N SER A 54 14.53 11.55 10.42
CA SER A 54 13.19 11.06 10.75
C SER A 54 12.15 12.18 10.84
N GLU A 55 12.50 13.32 11.43
CA GLU A 55 11.58 14.47 11.58
C GLU A 55 11.24 15.11 10.22
N GLU A 56 12.27 15.38 9.42
CA GLU A 56 12.10 15.95 8.09
C GLU A 56 11.30 15.01 7.17
N ARG A 57 11.50 13.70 7.30
CA ARG A 57 10.74 12.68 6.56
C ARG A 57 9.29 12.65 7.00
N ALA A 58 9.02 12.67 8.30
CA ALA A 58 7.65 12.68 8.81
C ALA A 58 6.88 13.93 8.35
N VAL A 59 7.52 15.11 8.38
CA VAL A 59 6.94 16.35 7.84
C VAL A 59 6.64 16.20 6.35
N MET A 60 7.62 15.72 5.56
CA MET A 60 7.44 15.47 4.13
C MET A 60 6.25 14.53 3.84
N LEU A 61 6.14 13.42 4.57
CA LEU A 61 5.03 12.48 4.41
C LEU A 61 3.68 13.12 4.72
N LYS A 62 3.60 13.94 5.76
CA LYS A 62 2.39 14.69 6.12
C LYS A 62 2.02 15.71 5.06
N ASP A 63 2.98 16.48 4.55
CA ASP A 63 2.78 17.46 3.46
C ASP A 63 2.20 16.78 2.21
N LEU A 64 2.65 15.57 1.90
CA LEU A 64 2.16 14.76 0.79
C LEU A 64 0.82 14.06 1.09
N GLY A 65 0.32 14.16 2.33
CA GLY A 65 -0.95 13.56 2.77
C GLY A 65 -0.88 12.08 3.09
N PHE A 66 0.31 11.51 3.28
CA PHE A 66 0.44 10.13 3.75
C PHE A 66 0.14 10.02 5.24
N SER A 67 -0.62 9.00 5.60
CA SER A 67 -0.87 8.60 6.99
C SER A 67 -0.30 7.21 7.29
N SER A 68 0.36 6.59 6.33
CA SER A 68 0.99 5.27 6.46
C SER A 68 2.31 5.24 5.71
N PHE A 69 3.26 4.52 6.29
CA PHE A 69 4.63 4.42 5.83
C PHE A 69 5.10 2.97 5.91
N ALA A 70 5.86 2.51 4.93
CA ALA A 70 6.56 1.24 4.93
C ALA A 70 8.06 1.51 5.07
N TYR A 71 8.66 0.99 6.13
CA TYR A 71 10.06 1.20 6.45
C TYR A 71 10.92 0.27 5.59
N ASP A 72 11.60 0.84 4.62
CA ASP A 72 12.67 0.23 3.85
C ASP A 72 14.00 0.80 4.33
N TRP A 73 14.93 -0.04 4.61
CA TRP A 73 16.17 0.32 5.27
C TRP A 73 17.39 -0.22 4.54
N ARG A 74 18.54 0.34 4.86
CA ARG A 74 19.86 -0.25 4.65
C ARG A 74 20.56 -0.36 6.00
N ALA A 75 21.67 -1.07 6.08
CA ALA A 75 22.36 -1.33 7.36
C ALA A 75 22.64 -0.05 8.17
N GLN A 76 22.98 1.04 7.50
CA GLN A 76 23.22 2.34 8.15
C GLN A 76 21.97 3.00 8.75
N ASP A 77 20.77 2.58 8.37
CA ASP A 77 19.51 3.18 8.83
C ASP A 77 19.00 2.51 10.13
N LEU A 78 19.38 1.26 10.38
CA LEU A 78 18.89 0.47 11.50
C LEU A 78 19.19 1.09 12.87
N PRO A 79 20.37 1.70 13.14
CA PRO A 79 20.63 2.36 14.41
C PRO A 79 19.64 3.48 14.74
N ASN A 80 19.02 4.08 13.73
CA ASN A 80 18.03 5.16 13.86
C ASN A 80 16.58 4.68 13.87
N MET A 81 16.32 3.37 13.71
CA MET A 81 14.96 2.83 13.57
C MET A 81 14.06 3.20 14.77
N GLU A 82 14.57 3.15 15.99
CA GLU A 82 13.79 3.53 17.18
C GLU A 82 13.33 5.00 17.11
N THR A 83 14.23 5.90 16.74
CA THR A 83 13.91 7.32 16.52
C THR A 83 12.89 7.52 15.42
N GLU A 84 13.03 6.77 14.31
CA GLU A 84 12.05 6.79 13.22
C GLU A 84 10.66 6.40 13.70
N LEU A 85 10.54 5.28 14.43
CA LEU A 85 9.25 4.80 14.95
C LEU A 85 8.61 5.79 15.93
N ALA A 86 9.40 6.37 16.82
CA ALA A 86 8.93 7.40 17.75
C ALA A 86 8.42 8.64 17.03
N THR A 87 9.14 9.08 15.98
CA THR A 87 8.79 10.23 15.17
C THR A 87 7.52 9.99 14.34
N LEU A 88 7.40 8.83 13.69
CA LEU A 88 6.18 8.46 12.99
C LEU A 88 4.96 8.49 13.92
N LYS A 89 5.09 7.94 15.13
CA LYS A 89 4.04 7.96 16.15
C LYS A 89 3.68 9.39 16.56
N LYS A 90 4.67 10.25 16.81
CA LYS A 90 4.50 11.68 17.15
C LYS A 90 3.68 12.41 16.08
N HIS A 91 3.95 12.12 14.79
CA HIS A 91 3.25 12.73 13.67
C HIS A 91 1.95 12.03 13.25
N GLY A 92 1.51 10.99 13.96
CA GLY A 92 0.30 10.24 13.66
C GLY A 92 0.39 9.47 12.32
N ILE A 93 1.60 9.06 11.94
CA ILE A 93 1.86 8.24 10.76
C ILE A 93 1.99 6.79 11.22
N ARG A 94 1.17 5.91 10.66
CA ARG A 94 1.20 4.48 11.00
C ARG A 94 2.38 3.80 10.28
N LEU A 95 3.18 3.04 11.01
CA LEU A 95 4.08 2.08 10.39
C LEU A 95 3.26 0.92 9.83
N LYS A 96 3.10 0.88 8.50
CA LYS A 96 2.36 -0.20 7.82
C LYS A 96 3.16 -1.47 7.77
N SER A 97 4.46 -1.37 7.48
CA SER A 97 5.35 -2.52 7.36
C SER A 97 6.82 -2.16 7.56
N VAL A 98 7.60 -3.20 7.76
CA VAL A 98 9.07 -3.17 7.70
C VAL A 98 9.53 -4.19 6.67
N TRP A 99 10.43 -3.79 5.78
CA TRP A 99 11.06 -4.73 4.86
C TRP A 99 11.96 -5.69 5.65
N PHE A 100 11.73 -6.99 5.46
CA PHE A 100 12.37 -8.04 6.23
C PHE A 100 13.16 -8.94 5.29
N TRP A 101 14.38 -8.50 4.98
CA TRP A 101 15.27 -9.15 4.03
C TRP A 101 15.97 -10.34 4.66
N MET A 102 15.83 -11.52 4.04
CA MET A 102 16.36 -12.78 4.56
C MET A 102 17.72 -13.09 3.97
N ASP A 103 18.75 -12.47 4.49
CA ASP A 103 20.14 -12.68 4.06
C ASP A 103 20.94 -13.59 5.00
N GLY A 104 20.26 -14.27 5.90
CA GLY A 104 20.88 -15.18 6.87
C GLY A 104 21.66 -16.31 6.18
N GLY A 105 22.86 -16.56 6.68
CA GLY A 105 23.71 -17.67 6.21
C GLY A 105 23.17 -19.03 6.66
N ASP A 106 23.86 -20.10 6.28
CA ASP A 106 23.43 -21.50 6.50
C ASP A 106 23.20 -21.88 7.96
N ASN A 107 23.79 -21.16 8.90
CA ASN A 107 23.74 -21.47 10.33
C ASN A 107 22.72 -20.65 11.14
N GLN A 108 22.17 -19.58 10.57
CA GLN A 108 21.21 -18.70 11.27
C GLN A 108 20.03 -18.35 10.36
N ILE A 109 18.81 -18.56 10.88
CA ILE A 109 17.59 -18.19 10.13
C ILE A 109 17.49 -16.68 9.96
N LEU A 110 17.80 -15.91 11.04
CA LEU A 110 17.81 -14.45 11.02
C LEU A 110 19.24 -13.94 11.14
N ASP A 111 19.56 -12.92 10.37
CA ASP A 111 20.78 -12.15 10.52
C ASP A 111 20.68 -11.10 11.64
N GLU A 112 21.75 -10.36 11.89
CA GLU A 112 21.82 -9.33 12.91
C GLU A 112 20.82 -8.18 12.62
N ALA A 113 20.60 -7.85 11.37
CA ALA A 113 19.67 -6.80 10.95
C ALA A 113 18.23 -7.17 11.33
N ASN A 114 17.81 -8.39 11.01
CA ASN A 114 16.48 -8.91 11.34
C ASN A 114 16.27 -9.02 12.85
N GLU A 115 17.28 -9.46 13.60
CA GLU A 115 17.22 -9.47 15.07
C GLU A 115 17.11 -8.07 15.66
N THR A 116 17.82 -7.09 15.09
CA THR A 116 17.74 -5.68 15.49
C THR A 116 16.35 -5.12 15.24
N ILE A 117 15.74 -5.42 14.09
CA ILE A 117 14.37 -5.02 13.76
C ILE A 117 13.40 -5.58 14.80
N LEU A 118 13.44 -6.89 15.08
CA LEU A 118 12.53 -7.51 16.04
C LEU A 118 12.70 -6.93 17.45
N LYS A 119 13.93 -6.74 17.93
CA LYS A 119 14.22 -6.12 19.23
C LYS A 119 13.70 -4.68 19.31
N THR A 120 13.84 -3.90 18.22
CA THR A 120 13.33 -2.52 18.17
C THR A 120 11.81 -2.49 18.20
N LEU A 121 11.13 -3.37 17.46
CA LEU A 121 9.67 -3.49 17.48
C LEU A 121 9.16 -3.90 18.88
N GLU A 122 9.84 -4.83 19.54
CA GLU A 122 9.53 -5.23 20.92
C GLU A 122 9.70 -4.06 21.90
N LYS A 123 10.87 -3.42 21.90
CA LYS A 123 11.19 -2.28 22.77
C LYS A 123 10.21 -1.13 22.62
N THR A 124 9.78 -0.83 21.42
CA THR A 124 8.85 0.27 21.11
C THR A 124 7.38 -0.13 21.20
N ASN A 125 7.09 -1.41 21.49
CA ASN A 125 5.74 -2.00 21.44
C ASN A 125 5.01 -1.65 20.12
N THR A 126 5.74 -1.71 18.99
CA THR A 126 5.20 -1.37 17.67
C THR A 126 4.71 -2.62 16.96
N LYS A 127 3.43 -2.62 16.58
CA LYS A 127 2.81 -3.69 15.80
C LYS A 127 2.76 -3.30 14.33
N THR A 128 3.26 -4.19 13.47
CA THR A 128 3.38 -3.93 12.03
C THR A 128 3.35 -5.24 11.23
N GLU A 129 3.43 -5.15 9.91
CA GLU A 129 3.57 -6.29 9.01
C GLU A 129 5.04 -6.41 8.56
N LEU A 130 5.64 -7.59 8.68
CA LEU A 130 6.98 -7.87 8.17
C LEU A 130 6.87 -8.31 6.71
N TRP A 131 7.46 -7.55 5.79
CA TRP A 131 7.50 -7.87 4.36
C TRP A 131 8.73 -8.71 4.06
N VAL A 132 8.53 -10.02 4.04
CA VAL A 132 9.61 -11.01 3.93
C VAL A 132 10.02 -11.20 2.49
N SER A 133 11.30 -10.99 2.21
CA SER A 133 11.95 -11.20 0.90
C SER A 133 13.21 -12.03 1.07
N PHE A 134 13.57 -12.77 0.01
CA PHE A 134 14.77 -13.60 -0.04
C PHE A 134 15.65 -13.22 -1.22
N PRO A 135 17.00 -13.30 -1.10
CA PRO A 135 17.88 -13.23 -2.25
C PRO A 135 17.78 -14.51 -3.11
N ALA A 136 18.08 -14.39 -4.41
CA ALA A 136 18.07 -15.53 -5.34
C ALA A 136 18.88 -16.71 -4.82
N ARG A 137 20.09 -16.43 -4.30
CA ARG A 137 21.02 -17.45 -3.77
C ARG A 137 20.43 -18.29 -2.64
N TYR A 138 19.41 -17.80 -1.93
CA TYR A 138 18.77 -18.55 -0.84
C TYR A 138 18.15 -19.86 -1.32
N PHE A 139 17.69 -19.90 -2.57
CA PHE A 139 17.04 -21.06 -3.20
C PHE A 139 17.85 -21.65 -4.36
N GLU A 140 19.06 -21.17 -4.59
CA GLU A 140 19.89 -21.61 -5.70
C GLU A 140 20.33 -23.06 -5.52
N GLY A 141 20.36 -23.82 -6.64
CA GLY A 141 20.90 -25.18 -6.68
C GLY A 141 20.07 -26.26 -6.01
N ILE A 142 18.86 -25.94 -5.48
CA ILE A 142 17.96 -26.94 -4.86
C ILE A 142 16.66 -27.14 -5.66
N PRO A 143 16.09 -28.36 -5.66
CA PRO A 143 14.82 -28.66 -6.33
C PRO A 143 13.65 -27.83 -5.75
N ASP A 144 12.60 -27.61 -6.55
CA ASP A 144 11.46 -26.77 -6.14
C ASP A 144 10.76 -27.26 -4.90
N GLU A 145 10.63 -28.58 -4.71
CA GLU A 145 10.02 -29.16 -3.51
C GLU A 145 10.84 -28.82 -2.25
N GLU A 146 12.14 -28.90 -2.33
CA GLU A 146 13.04 -28.56 -1.24
C GLU A 146 13.05 -27.04 -0.98
N LYS A 147 12.94 -26.20 -2.02
CA LYS A 147 12.74 -24.74 -1.87
C LYS A 147 11.49 -24.44 -1.05
N ILE A 148 10.37 -25.11 -1.35
CA ILE A 148 9.14 -24.94 -0.59
C ILE A 148 9.35 -25.31 0.87
N GLN A 149 9.95 -26.47 1.15
CA GLN A 149 10.21 -26.93 2.51
C GLN A 149 11.13 -25.97 3.28
N LYS A 150 12.20 -25.50 2.65
CA LYS A 150 13.13 -24.50 3.20
C LYS A 150 12.40 -23.19 3.54
N ALA A 151 11.60 -22.66 2.59
CA ALA A 151 10.81 -21.46 2.79
C ALA A 151 9.77 -21.61 3.92
N VAL A 152 9.08 -22.75 3.97
CA VAL A 152 8.11 -23.06 5.04
C VAL A 152 8.76 -23.09 6.42
N LYS A 153 9.95 -23.72 6.54
CA LYS A 153 10.70 -23.77 7.81
C LYS A 153 11.03 -22.35 8.29
N THR A 154 11.55 -21.54 7.40
CA THR A 154 11.92 -20.14 7.69
C THR A 154 10.68 -19.30 8.00
N LEU A 155 9.63 -19.40 7.21
CA LEU A 155 8.37 -18.69 7.43
C LEU A 155 7.75 -19.03 8.79
N LYS A 156 7.72 -20.30 9.18
CA LYS A 156 7.21 -20.72 10.52
C LYS A 156 7.99 -20.07 11.64
N TYR A 157 9.32 -20.01 11.53
CA TYR A 157 10.17 -19.36 12.52
C TYR A 157 9.89 -17.86 12.61
N ILE A 158 9.86 -17.16 11.48
CA ILE A 158 9.56 -15.71 11.46
C ILE A 158 8.17 -15.45 12.01
N HIS A 159 7.17 -16.20 11.57
CA HIS A 159 5.78 -16.07 12.02
C HIS A 159 5.65 -16.25 13.54
N GLN A 160 6.36 -17.23 14.11
CA GLN A 160 6.38 -17.43 15.56
C GLN A 160 6.96 -16.22 16.30
N ARG A 161 8.08 -15.66 15.80
CA ARG A 161 8.75 -14.48 16.38
C ARG A 161 7.85 -13.24 16.26
N ALA A 162 7.33 -12.99 15.07
CA ALA A 162 6.44 -11.85 14.77
C ALA A 162 5.15 -11.89 15.60
N SER A 163 4.52 -13.06 15.71
CA SER A 163 3.26 -13.23 16.44
C SER A 163 3.40 -12.91 17.94
N LYS A 164 4.54 -13.23 18.56
CA LYS A 164 4.82 -12.85 19.97
C LYS A 164 4.80 -11.34 20.18
N LEU A 165 5.16 -10.57 19.15
CA LEU A 165 5.15 -9.11 19.15
C LEU A 165 3.80 -8.52 18.70
N GLY A 166 2.83 -9.35 18.34
CA GLY A 166 1.57 -8.92 17.73
C GLY A 166 1.74 -8.38 16.29
N CYS A 167 2.84 -8.72 15.64
CA CYS A 167 3.12 -8.43 14.25
C CYS A 167 2.59 -9.53 13.33
N THR A 168 2.34 -9.20 12.06
CA THR A 168 1.97 -10.14 10.99
C THR A 168 3.11 -10.30 9.99
N VAL A 169 2.99 -11.28 9.10
CA VAL A 169 3.99 -11.55 8.06
C VAL A 169 3.30 -11.55 6.70
N ALA A 170 3.95 -10.94 5.71
CA ALA A 170 3.55 -11.05 4.31
C ALA A 170 4.78 -11.38 3.44
N LEU A 171 4.60 -12.29 2.48
CA LEU A 171 5.62 -12.62 1.49
C LEU A 171 5.62 -11.52 0.42
N TYR A 172 6.80 -11.10 -0.01
CA TYR A 172 6.97 -9.98 -0.93
C TYR A 172 7.66 -10.47 -2.21
N ASN A 173 7.01 -10.36 -3.34
CA ASN A 173 7.42 -10.89 -4.64
C ASN A 173 8.72 -10.28 -5.21
N HIS A 174 9.84 -10.45 -4.50
CA HIS A 174 11.12 -9.87 -4.88
C HIS A 174 11.92 -10.81 -5.78
N LYS A 175 11.60 -10.80 -7.09
CA LYS A 175 12.35 -11.54 -8.15
C LYS A 175 12.46 -13.06 -7.96
N ASP A 176 12.96 -13.71 -8.97
CA ASP A 176 13.37 -15.12 -9.02
C ASP A 176 12.26 -16.10 -8.59
N TRP A 177 12.62 -17.32 -8.25
CA TRP A 177 11.66 -18.36 -7.89
C TRP A 177 10.73 -17.98 -6.73
N PHE A 178 11.25 -17.27 -5.72
CA PHE A 178 10.43 -16.85 -4.57
C PHE A 178 9.41 -15.77 -4.97
N GLY A 179 9.80 -14.84 -5.84
CA GLY A 179 8.95 -13.74 -6.28
C GLY A 179 7.84 -14.14 -7.26
N GLU A 180 7.76 -15.43 -7.61
CA GLU A 180 6.61 -15.95 -8.37
C GLU A 180 5.40 -16.11 -7.44
N PRO A 181 4.30 -15.35 -7.64
CA PRO A 181 3.15 -15.37 -6.74
C PRO A 181 2.55 -16.75 -6.49
N ALA A 182 2.61 -17.63 -7.47
CA ALA A 182 2.17 -19.01 -7.34
C ALA A 182 3.01 -19.79 -6.33
N ASN A 183 4.32 -19.53 -6.24
CA ASN A 183 5.20 -20.16 -5.27
C ASN A 183 4.97 -19.62 -3.86
N GLU A 184 4.75 -18.32 -3.71
CA GLU A 184 4.34 -17.72 -2.42
C GLU A 184 3.06 -18.37 -1.89
N VAL A 185 2.05 -18.56 -2.76
CA VAL A 185 0.80 -19.26 -2.39
C VAL A 185 1.05 -20.72 -1.98
N LYS A 186 1.94 -21.45 -2.70
CA LYS A 186 2.33 -22.82 -2.32
C LYS A 186 2.98 -22.85 -0.95
N ILE A 187 3.90 -21.93 -0.67
CA ILE A 187 4.58 -21.81 0.63
C ILE A 187 3.57 -21.55 1.74
N ILE A 188 2.65 -20.58 1.56
CA ILE A 188 1.62 -20.27 2.58
C ILE A 188 0.76 -21.51 2.85
N LYS A 189 0.26 -22.18 1.80
CA LYS A 189 -0.57 -23.39 1.95
C LYS A 189 0.19 -24.52 2.63
N ALA A 190 1.43 -24.79 2.21
CA ALA A 190 2.25 -25.86 2.80
C ALA A 190 2.65 -25.55 4.26
N SER A 191 2.75 -24.28 4.65
CA SER A 191 3.05 -23.90 6.02
C SER A 191 1.93 -24.25 7.01
N GLY A 192 0.68 -24.26 6.55
CA GLY A 192 -0.52 -24.40 7.39
C GLY A 192 -0.77 -23.18 8.31
N LEU A 193 0.00 -22.12 8.18
CA LEU A 193 -0.12 -20.91 9.01
C LEU A 193 -1.34 -20.09 8.59
N LYS A 194 -1.94 -19.42 9.57
CA LYS A 194 -3.00 -18.42 9.35
C LYS A 194 -2.41 -17.03 9.41
N ASN A 195 -3.07 -16.06 8.79
CA ASN A 195 -2.70 -14.64 8.82
C ASN A 195 -1.31 -14.34 8.22
N VAL A 196 -0.92 -15.13 7.21
CA VAL A 196 0.22 -14.82 6.35
C VAL A 196 -0.30 -14.16 5.09
N GLY A 197 0.23 -12.98 4.78
CA GLY A 197 -0.15 -12.18 3.62
C GLY A 197 0.79 -12.36 2.43
N ILE A 198 0.43 -11.67 1.34
CA ILE A 198 1.27 -11.45 0.16
C ILE A 198 1.29 -9.94 -0.13
N VAL A 199 2.45 -9.43 -0.47
CA VAL A 199 2.65 -8.09 -1.02
C VAL A 199 3.06 -8.24 -2.48
N TYR A 200 2.25 -7.72 -3.38
CA TYR A 200 2.57 -7.74 -4.79
C TYR A 200 3.13 -6.38 -5.22
N ASN A 201 4.38 -6.34 -5.65
CA ASN A 201 5.03 -5.15 -6.16
C ASN A 201 5.11 -5.21 -7.69
N PHE A 202 4.53 -4.23 -8.35
CA PHE A 202 4.52 -4.12 -9.81
C PHE A 202 5.93 -4.09 -10.41
N HIS A 203 6.88 -3.45 -9.71
CA HIS A 203 8.26 -3.42 -10.18
C HIS A 203 8.83 -4.83 -10.44
N HIS A 204 8.46 -5.81 -9.65
CA HIS A 204 8.91 -7.20 -9.84
C HIS A 204 7.98 -8.02 -10.73
N GLY A 205 6.82 -7.47 -11.08
CA GLY A 205 5.78 -8.11 -11.87
C GLY A 205 5.78 -7.79 -13.37
N HIS A 206 6.81 -7.13 -13.92
CA HIS A 206 6.82 -6.69 -15.32
C HIS A 206 6.58 -7.84 -16.32
N LYS A 207 7.21 -8.99 -16.10
CA LYS A 207 7.02 -10.18 -16.95
C LYS A 207 5.70 -10.92 -16.73
N GLN A 208 4.91 -10.48 -15.74
CA GLN A 208 3.69 -11.16 -15.30
C GLN A 208 2.44 -10.36 -15.65
N MET A 209 2.56 -9.22 -16.34
CA MET A 209 1.43 -8.33 -16.63
C MET A 209 0.32 -9.00 -17.43
N ASP A 210 0.67 -9.87 -18.38
CA ASP A 210 -0.31 -10.58 -19.21
C ASP A 210 -1.08 -11.63 -18.43
N ASP A 211 -0.49 -12.18 -17.37
CA ASP A 211 -1.10 -13.19 -16.49
C ASP A 211 -1.72 -12.59 -15.21
N PHE A 212 -1.86 -11.27 -15.13
CA PHE A 212 -2.27 -10.59 -13.90
C PHE A 212 -3.65 -11.03 -13.37
N ASP A 213 -4.58 -11.43 -14.24
CA ASP A 213 -5.88 -11.98 -13.82
C ASP A 213 -5.72 -13.30 -13.05
N ASN A 214 -4.85 -14.20 -13.52
CA ASN A 214 -4.55 -15.44 -12.82
C ASN A 214 -3.79 -15.17 -11.51
N ILE A 215 -2.84 -14.23 -11.52
CA ILE A 215 -2.15 -13.80 -10.31
C ILE A 215 -3.15 -13.33 -9.26
N LEU A 216 -4.05 -12.42 -9.61
CA LEU A 216 -5.10 -11.95 -8.71
C LEU A 216 -5.99 -13.09 -8.22
N LYS A 217 -6.37 -14.01 -9.10
CA LYS A 217 -7.21 -15.17 -8.74
C LYS A 217 -6.58 -16.02 -7.64
N VAL A 218 -5.28 -16.27 -7.71
CA VAL A 218 -4.58 -17.16 -6.75
C VAL A 218 -4.10 -16.41 -5.50
N THR A 219 -3.69 -15.14 -5.62
CA THR A 219 -3.13 -14.37 -4.50
C THR A 219 -4.16 -13.63 -3.68
N LYS A 220 -5.33 -13.27 -4.24
CA LYS A 220 -6.36 -12.45 -3.58
C LYS A 220 -6.67 -12.84 -2.14
N PRO A 221 -6.79 -14.14 -1.77
CA PRO A 221 -7.08 -14.52 -0.38
C PRO A 221 -5.99 -14.09 0.62
N TYR A 222 -4.80 -13.82 0.13
CA TYR A 222 -3.60 -13.51 0.92
C TYR A 222 -3.11 -12.07 0.72
N LEU A 223 -3.59 -11.38 -0.33
CA LEU A 223 -3.06 -10.08 -0.76
C LEU A 223 -3.36 -8.98 0.26
N THR A 224 -2.33 -8.41 0.89
CA THR A 224 -2.44 -7.35 1.90
C THR A 224 -2.08 -5.98 1.36
N THR A 225 -1.16 -5.92 0.40
CA THR A 225 -0.68 -4.67 -0.19
C THR A 225 -0.29 -4.89 -1.65
N VAL A 226 -0.56 -3.89 -2.49
CA VAL A 226 -0.05 -3.81 -3.86
C VAL A 226 0.77 -2.53 -3.97
N ASN A 227 2.07 -2.67 -4.30
CA ASN A 227 2.98 -1.55 -4.52
C ASN A 227 3.01 -1.18 -6.00
N LEU A 228 2.80 0.09 -6.29
CA LEU A 228 2.66 0.60 -7.64
C LEU A 228 3.87 1.38 -8.12
N ASN A 229 4.21 1.20 -9.38
CA ASN A 229 5.06 2.05 -10.21
C ASN A 229 4.50 2.08 -11.63
N GLY A 230 4.96 2.99 -12.47
CA GLY A 230 4.70 2.94 -13.89
C GLY A 230 5.44 1.78 -14.54
N MET A 231 4.75 1.04 -15.41
CA MET A 231 5.26 -0.18 -16.04
C MET A 231 5.21 -0.04 -17.56
N LYS A 232 6.30 -0.38 -18.24
CA LYS A 232 6.36 -0.35 -19.69
C LYS A 232 6.96 -1.65 -20.24
N GLY A 233 6.14 -2.42 -20.93
CA GLY A 233 6.55 -3.72 -21.48
C GLY A 233 7.17 -4.62 -20.43
N GLU A 234 8.19 -5.37 -20.81
CA GLU A 234 8.97 -6.25 -19.92
C GLU A 234 10.17 -5.56 -19.26
N GLU A 235 10.37 -4.26 -19.52
CA GLU A 235 11.47 -3.49 -18.96
C GLU A 235 11.32 -3.36 -17.44
N PHE A 236 12.37 -3.70 -16.70
CA PHE A 236 12.40 -3.56 -15.24
C PHE A 236 12.60 -2.12 -14.76
N GLU A 237 12.43 -1.14 -15.65
CA GLU A 237 12.56 0.27 -15.32
C GLU A 237 11.39 0.73 -14.45
N ILE A 238 11.70 1.41 -13.36
CA ILE A 238 10.69 2.07 -12.52
C ILE A 238 10.33 3.41 -13.17
N ARG A 239 9.13 3.49 -13.73
CA ARG A 239 8.58 4.74 -14.28
C ARG A 239 7.63 5.40 -13.30
N THR A 240 7.39 6.68 -13.50
CA THR A 240 6.32 7.39 -12.80
C THR A 240 4.98 6.72 -13.05
N ILE A 241 4.17 6.58 -12.01
CA ILE A 241 2.80 6.04 -12.13
C ILE A 241 2.02 6.88 -13.15
N GLY A 242 1.45 6.22 -14.14
CA GLY A 242 0.69 6.83 -15.25
C GLY A 242 1.54 7.25 -16.45
N GLU A 243 2.83 6.94 -16.46
CA GLU A 243 3.73 7.09 -17.61
C GLU A 243 4.07 5.75 -18.28
N GLY A 244 3.60 4.65 -17.70
CA GLY A 244 3.64 3.34 -18.34
C GLY A 244 2.45 3.12 -19.27
N ASP A 245 2.35 1.92 -19.81
CA ASP A 245 1.35 1.56 -20.82
C ASP A 245 0.21 0.69 -20.28
N ARG A 246 0.32 0.10 -19.08
CA ARG A 246 -0.64 -0.90 -18.58
C ARG A 246 -1.29 -0.58 -17.23
N GLU A 247 -0.84 0.42 -16.47
CA GLU A 247 -1.31 0.64 -15.10
C GLU A 247 -2.82 0.86 -15.00
N SER A 248 -3.42 1.58 -15.96
CA SER A 248 -4.87 1.81 -15.98
C SER A 248 -5.66 0.51 -16.08
N GLU A 249 -5.19 -0.44 -16.91
CA GLU A 249 -5.79 -1.78 -17.04
C GLU A 249 -5.61 -2.57 -15.75
N LEU A 250 -4.38 -2.64 -15.22
CA LEU A 250 -4.04 -3.40 -14.03
C LEU A 250 -4.80 -2.90 -12.79
N LEU A 251 -4.94 -1.58 -12.63
CA LEU A 251 -5.73 -0.99 -11.54
C LEU A 251 -7.22 -1.32 -11.65
N LYS A 252 -7.78 -1.39 -12.87
CA LYS A 252 -9.17 -1.82 -13.09
C LYS A 252 -9.35 -3.28 -12.69
N LYS A 253 -8.44 -4.17 -13.12
CA LYS A 253 -8.44 -5.58 -12.73
C LYS A 253 -8.33 -5.74 -11.23
N LEU A 254 -7.43 -5.01 -10.58
CA LEU A 254 -7.26 -4.99 -9.14
C LEU A 254 -8.57 -4.58 -8.42
N LYS A 255 -9.21 -3.49 -8.86
CA LYS A 255 -10.50 -3.05 -8.30
C LYS A 255 -11.60 -4.08 -8.54
N ALA A 256 -11.70 -4.61 -9.76
CA ALA A 256 -12.70 -5.62 -10.11
C ALA A 256 -12.53 -6.93 -9.34
N SER A 257 -11.31 -7.27 -8.95
CA SER A 257 -11.04 -8.45 -8.11
C SER A 257 -11.67 -8.35 -6.71
N GLY A 258 -12.07 -7.14 -6.27
CA GLY A 258 -12.55 -6.88 -4.90
C GLY A 258 -11.41 -6.83 -3.87
N PHE A 259 -10.17 -6.61 -4.30
CA PHE A 259 -9.07 -6.31 -3.40
C PHE A 259 -9.38 -5.09 -2.54
N ASN A 260 -9.06 -5.18 -1.25
CA ASN A 260 -9.34 -4.12 -0.26
C ASN A 260 -8.14 -3.81 0.67
N GLY A 261 -6.96 -4.28 0.28
CA GLY A 261 -5.72 -3.99 1.00
C GLY A 261 -5.16 -2.60 0.70
N SER A 262 -3.94 -2.34 1.15
CA SER A 262 -3.28 -1.06 0.98
C SER A 262 -2.65 -0.91 -0.41
N ILE A 263 -2.49 0.34 -0.85
CA ILE A 263 -1.78 0.69 -2.08
C ILE A 263 -0.49 1.40 -1.72
N GLY A 264 0.65 0.80 -2.08
CA GLY A 264 1.97 1.40 -1.91
C GLY A 264 2.31 2.33 -3.09
N ILE A 265 2.81 3.53 -2.77
CA ILE A 265 3.33 4.49 -3.73
C ILE A 265 4.84 4.50 -3.60
N ILE A 266 5.53 4.12 -4.66
CA ILE A 266 6.98 3.93 -4.65
C ILE A 266 7.71 5.28 -4.76
N GLY A 267 8.77 5.45 -3.95
CA GLY A 267 9.69 6.58 -3.99
C GLY A 267 11.02 6.26 -4.67
N HIS A 268 11.16 5.06 -5.25
CA HIS A 268 12.40 4.58 -5.83
C HIS A 268 12.72 5.29 -7.16
N THR A 269 13.56 6.27 -7.08
CA THR A 269 14.28 6.86 -8.24
C THR A 269 15.65 7.28 -7.74
N GLU A 270 16.70 6.81 -8.39
CA GLU A 270 18.07 7.09 -7.99
C GLU A 270 18.39 8.58 -8.11
N ASN A 271 19.11 9.10 -7.12
CA ASN A 271 19.65 10.46 -7.10
C ASN A 271 18.63 11.61 -7.19
N GLU A 272 17.34 11.33 -6.95
CA GLU A 272 16.31 12.37 -6.90
C GLU A 272 15.84 12.65 -5.46
N ASP A 273 15.22 13.83 -5.27
CA ASP A 273 14.48 14.15 -4.05
C ASP A 273 13.21 13.29 -3.97
N VAL A 274 13.15 12.41 -2.98
CA VAL A 274 12.01 11.49 -2.82
C VAL A 274 10.67 12.22 -2.64
N LYS A 275 10.67 13.46 -2.14
CA LYS A 275 9.45 14.29 -2.08
C LYS A 275 8.91 14.55 -3.48
N VAL A 276 9.78 14.89 -4.41
CA VAL A 276 9.41 15.16 -5.82
C VAL A 276 8.93 13.88 -6.49
N VAL A 277 9.63 12.77 -6.27
CA VAL A 277 9.25 11.46 -6.83
C VAL A 277 7.86 11.03 -6.33
N LEU A 278 7.62 11.08 -5.01
CA LEU A 278 6.33 10.73 -4.44
C LEU A 278 5.22 11.67 -4.92
N GLN A 279 5.48 12.98 -5.01
CA GLN A 279 4.51 13.95 -5.51
C GLN A 279 4.11 13.65 -6.97
N ARG A 280 5.08 13.32 -7.81
CA ARG A 280 4.90 12.96 -9.22
C ARG A 280 4.06 11.67 -9.31
N ASN A 281 4.40 10.65 -8.54
CA ASN A 281 3.67 9.40 -8.47
C ASN A 281 2.22 9.56 -7.95
N LEU A 282 2.01 10.38 -6.92
CA LEU A 282 0.67 10.70 -6.44
C LEU A 282 -0.17 11.41 -7.49
N THR A 283 0.43 12.31 -8.28
CA THR A 283 -0.25 13.02 -9.36
C THR A 283 -0.67 12.04 -10.47
N GLY A 284 0.24 11.16 -10.90
CA GLY A 284 -0.07 10.11 -11.86
C GLY A 284 -1.13 9.15 -11.36
N PHE A 285 -1.04 8.70 -10.12
CA PHE A 285 -2.02 7.82 -9.48
C PHE A 285 -3.42 8.47 -9.43
N LYS A 286 -3.52 9.73 -9.03
CA LYS A 286 -4.80 10.48 -9.04
C LYS A 286 -5.40 10.51 -10.43
N ARG A 287 -4.61 10.83 -11.46
CA ARG A 287 -5.06 10.84 -12.85
C ARG A 287 -5.63 9.48 -13.27
N LEU A 288 -4.96 8.37 -12.95
CA LEU A 288 -5.43 7.02 -13.27
C LEU A 288 -6.68 6.61 -12.49
N SER A 289 -6.79 7.01 -11.23
CA SER A 289 -7.91 6.64 -10.36
C SER A 289 -9.19 7.43 -10.63
N ILE A 290 -9.09 8.66 -11.15
CA ILE A 290 -10.22 9.54 -11.46
C ILE A 290 -10.76 9.30 -12.89
N THR A 291 -9.92 8.85 -13.83
CA THR A 291 -10.18 8.90 -15.28
C THR A 291 -11.30 7.98 -15.78
N ARG A 292 -12.35 7.63 -15.03
CA ARG A 292 -13.60 7.07 -15.61
C ARG A 292 -14.84 6.99 -14.71
N TYR A 293 -14.86 7.59 -13.54
CA TYR A 293 -16.10 7.58 -12.74
C TYR A 293 -16.83 8.92 -12.69
N ASP A 294 -16.16 10.03 -13.04
CA ASP A 294 -16.78 11.37 -12.99
C ASP A 294 -17.18 11.92 -14.38
N MET A 295 -16.89 11.21 -15.48
CA MET A 295 -17.25 11.70 -16.81
C MET A 295 -18.71 11.45 -17.22
N THR A 296 -19.48 10.68 -16.46
CA THR A 296 -20.92 10.49 -16.73
C THR A 296 -21.79 11.51 -16.01
N ASP A 297 -21.24 12.23 -14.99
CA ASP A 297 -22.01 13.20 -14.19
C ASP A 297 -21.58 14.66 -14.39
N ILE A 298 -20.56 14.95 -15.20
CA ILE A 298 -20.18 16.33 -15.51
C ILE A 298 -21.03 16.81 -16.68
N LYS A 299 -22.19 17.43 -16.37
CA LYS A 299 -22.84 18.34 -17.32
C LYS A 299 -21.82 19.42 -17.68
N PRO A 300 -21.68 19.80 -18.96
CA PRO A 300 -20.73 20.80 -19.37
C PRO A 300 -21.09 22.14 -18.69
N ASN A 301 -20.30 22.52 -17.70
CA ASN A 301 -20.40 23.84 -17.11
C ASN A 301 -19.66 24.81 -18.02
N LYS A 302 -20.40 25.78 -18.52
CA LYS A 302 -19.93 26.84 -19.41
C LYS A 302 -18.83 27.65 -18.74
N SER A 303 -17.78 27.93 -19.52
CA SER A 303 -16.76 28.98 -19.34
C SER A 303 -15.69 28.74 -18.25
N LEU A 304 -14.54 28.22 -18.69
CA LEU A 304 -13.23 28.54 -18.10
C LEU A 304 -12.63 29.76 -18.84
N PRO A 305 -12.08 30.75 -18.13
CA PRO A 305 -11.39 31.87 -18.75
C PRO A 305 -10.07 31.40 -19.38
N GLY A 306 -9.74 31.95 -20.55
CA GLY A 306 -8.60 31.58 -21.36
C GLY A 306 -7.25 31.80 -20.64
N LEU A 307 -6.35 30.85 -20.83
CA LEU A 307 -4.92 31.01 -20.54
C LEU A 307 -4.31 32.03 -21.51
N PRO A 308 -3.44 32.96 -21.04
CA PRO A 308 -2.75 33.90 -21.93
C PRO A 308 -1.74 33.15 -22.81
N GLY A 309 -1.72 33.54 -24.08
CA GLY A 309 -0.92 32.95 -25.11
C GLY A 309 0.58 33.06 -24.91
N GLN A 310 1.27 32.01 -25.29
CA GLN A 310 2.70 32.06 -25.58
C GLN A 310 2.90 32.87 -26.87
N VAL A 311 3.65 33.95 -26.78
CA VAL A 311 4.21 34.68 -27.92
C VAL A 311 5.58 34.08 -28.22
N ARG A 312 5.83 33.86 -29.48
CA ARG A 312 7.00 33.32 -30.22
C ARG A 312 8.35 33.44 -29.55
#